data_bb84bbb9b48f5afbceaaa1d2e733057d
#
_entry.id   bb84bbb9b48f5afbceaaa1d2e733057d
#
_cell.length_a   1.000
_cell.length_b   1.000
_cell.length_c   1.000
_cell.angle_alpha   90.00
_cell.angle_beta   90.00
_cell.angle_gamma   90.00
#
_symmetry.space_group_name_H-M   'P 1'
#
loop_
_entity.id
_entity.type
_entity.pdbx_description
1 polymer ?
#
loop_
_entity_poly.entity_id
_entity_poly.type
_entity_poly.pdbx_seq_one_letter_code
_entity_poly.pdbx_strand_id
1 'polypeptide(L)'
;VIYLDASALISLVTGRPYALELREFLAQSPEMPMGTSTIGFIETVRTLDRVGTYPTAMHDLLAAFTEILVTDEIRDWAASLPGGVRTLDAIHIASAQAIGDELAFLVSYDKRVLDIAHSVGIPIAAPGMGR
;
A
#
# COMPACT_ATOMS: atom_id res chain seq x y z
N VAL A 1 10.82 -1.27 -6.21
CA VAL A 1 9.96 -1.50 -5.03
C VAL A 1 8.49 -1.40 -5.45
N ILE A 2 7.70 -2.34 -4.98
CA ILE A 2 6.24 -2.27 -5.08
C ILE A 2 5.71 -1.85 -3.71
N TYR A 3 5.01 -0.72 -3.66
CA TYR A 3 4.34 -0.24 -2.47
C TYR A 3 2.91 -0.76 -2.46
N LEU A 4 2.50 -1.41 -1.36
CA LEU A 4 1.12 -1.85 -1.18
C LEU A 4 0.48 -1.03 -0.05
N ASP A 5 -0.67 -0.41 -0.31
CA ASP A 5 -1.43 0.21 0.76
C ASP A 5 -2.21 -0.84 1.56
N ALA A 6 -2.92 -0.41 2.60
CA ALA A 6 -3.65 -1.34 3.45
C ALA A 6 -4.72 -2.12 2.68
N SER A 7 -5.40 -1.50 1.70
CA SER A 7 -6.43 -2.19 0.92
C SER A 7 -5.85 -3.37 0.14
N ALA A 8 -4.66 -3.21 -0.43
CA ALA A 8 -3.97 -4.27 -1.16
C ALA A 8 -3.50 -5.37 -0.20
N LEU A 9 -2.92 -4.99 0.93
CA LEU A 9 -2.48 -5.97 1.94
C LEU A 9 -3.63 -6.79 2.50
N ILE A 10 -4.76 -6.16 2.78
CA ILE A 10 -5.95 -6.84 3.27
C ILE A 10 -6.47 -7.84 2.23
N SER A 11 -6.53 -7.45 0.95
CA SER A 11 -6.92 -8.36 -0.12
C SER A 11 -5.99 -9.57 -0.19
N LEU A 12 -4.70 -9.34 -0.08
CA LEU A 12 -3.70 -10.41 -0.16
C LEU A 12 -3.84 -11.41 1.00
N VAL A 13 -4.02 -10.91 2.22
CA VAL A 13 -4.10 -11.75 3.43
C VAL A 13 -5.44 -12.47 3.52
N THR A 14 -6.56 -11.78 3.26
CA THR A 14 -7.90 -12.36 3.38
C THR A 14 -8.28 -13.24 2.20
N GLY A 15 -7.53 -13.17 1.09
CA GLY A 15 -7.82 -13.93 -0.11
C GLY A 15 -8.83 -13.29 -1.04
N ARG A 16 -9.29 -12.05 -0.78
CA ARG A 16 -10.27 -11.34 -1.63
C ARG A 16 -10.44 -9.87 -1.22
N PRO A 17 -10.96 -9.00 -2.15
CA PRO A 17 -11.16 -9.31 -3.57
C PRO A 17 -9.82 -9.28 -4.30
N TYR A 18 -9.77 -9.83 -5.51
CA TYR A 18 -8.62 -9.73 -6.42
C TYR A 18 -7.31 -10.37 -5.93
N ALA A 19 -7.36 -11.21 -4.89
CA ALA A 19 -6.13 -11.80 -4.33
C ALA A 19 -5.36 -12.65 -5.35
N LEU A 20 -6.06 -13.40 -6.20
CA LEU A 20 -5.42 -14.20 -7.24
C LEU A 20 -4.68 -13.32 -8.24
N GLU A 21 -5.35 -12.30 -8.76
CA GLU A 21 -4.77 -11.36 -9.73
C GLU A 21 -3.60 -10.61 -9.12
N LEU A 22 -3.70 -10.23 -7.83
CA LEU A 22 -2.61 -9.56 -7.12
C LEU A 22 -1.41 -10.49 -6.97
N ARG A 23 -1.61 -11.74 -6.57
CA ARG A 23 -0.52 -12.72 -6.46
C ARG A 23 0.17 -12.96 -7.80
N GLU A 24 -0.60 -13.07 -8.86
CA GLU A 24 -0.05 -13.23 -10.22
C GLU A 24 0.77 -12.01 -10.63
N PHE A 25 0.27 -10.82 -10.32
CA PHE A 25 0.98 -9.57 -10.60
C PHE A 25 2.32 -9.51 -9.85
N LEU A 26 2.32 -9.83 -8.56
CA LEU A 26 3.52 -9.82 -7.74
C LEU A 26 4.52 -10.90 -8.17
N ALA A 27 4.02 -12.04 -8.63
CA ALA A 27 4.86 -13.15 -9.10
C ALA A 27 5.61 -12.83 -10.39
N GLN A 28 5.19 -11.83 -11.15
CA GLN A 28 5.90 -11.41 -12.37
C GLN A 28 7.27 -10.77 -12.06
N SER A 29 7.45 -10.29 -10.84
CA SER A 29 8.70 -9.66 -10.41
C SER A 29 9.08 -10.20 -9.02
N PRO A 30 9.42 -11.50 -8.91
CA PRO A 30 9.60 -12.15 -7.61
C PRO A 30 10.78 -11.60 -6.80
N GLU A 31 11.73 -10.95 -7.46
CA GLU A 31 12.91 -10.37 -6.82
C GLU A 31 12.70 -8.93 -6.38
N MET A 32 11.59 -8.31 -6.79
CA MET A 32 11.33 -6.92 -6.46
C MET A 32 10.87 -6.80 -5.02
N PRO A 33 11.52 -5.95 -4.20
CA PRO A 33 11.08 -5.73 -2.83
C PRO A 33 9.65 -5.19 -2.77
N MET A 34 8.90 -5.66 -1.79
CA MET A 34 7.56 -5.16 -1.48
C MET A 34 7.61 -4.42 -0.16
N GLY A 35 6.92 -3.31 -0.07
CA GLY A 35 6.91 -2.52 1.16
C GLY A 35 5.58 -1.81 1.40
N THR A 36 5.41 -1.36 2.63
CA THR A 36 4.35 -0.45 3.03
C THR A 36 4.87 0.42 4.17
N SER A 37 4.15 1.50 4.48
CA SER A 37 4.54 2.37 5.58
C SER A 37 4.20 1.73 6.94
N THR A 38 4.76 2.28 8.01
CA THR A 38 4.35 1.93 9.38
C THR A 38 2.83 1.99 9.53
N ILE A 39 2.21 3.01 8.93
CA ILE A 39 0.75 3.16 8.95
C ILE A 39 0.07 2.01 8.21
N GLY A 40 0.64 1.56 7.11
CA GLY A 40 0.11 0.41 6.36
C GLY A 40 0.04 -0.86 7.18
N PHE A 41 1.08 -1.15 7.96
CA PHE A 41 1.08 -2.27 8.89
C PHE A 41 -0.03 -2.14 9.94
N ILE A 42 -0.14 -0.98 10.54
CA ILE A 42 -1.12 -0.73 11.61
C ILE A 42 -2.54 -0.86 11.08
N GLU A 43 -2.86 -0.19 9.97
CA GLU A 43 -4.18 -0.25 9.37
C GLU A 43 -4.58 -1.68 8.99
N THR A 44 -3.64 -2.42 8.40
CA THR A 44 -3.89 -3.79 7.95
C THR A 44 -4.22 -4.68 9.14
N VAL A 45 -3.38 -4.66 10.18
CA VAL A 45 -3.60 -5.50 11.36
C VAL A 45 -4.92 -5.14 12.06
N ARG A 46 -5.20 -3.86 12.23
CA ARG A 46 -6.44 -3.42 12.88
C ARG A 46 -7.69 -3.83 12.08
N THR A 47 -7.61 -3.80 10.76
CA THR A 47 -8.72 -4.24 9.91
C THR A 47 -8.89 -5.76 9.96
N LEU A 48 -7.79 -6.52 9.93
CA LEU A 48 -7.83 -7.97 10.04
C LEU A 48 -8.46 -8.42 11.36
N ASP A 49 -8.16 -7.73 12.46
CA ASP A 49 -8.76 -8.02 13.77
C ASP A 49 -10.28 -7.88 13.76
N ARG A 50 -10.83 -7.01 12.92
CA ARG A 50 -12.27 -6.79 12.83
C ARG A 50 -12.98 -7.81 11.93
N VAL A 51 -12.28 -8.40 10.96
CA VAL A 51 -12.90 -9.26 9.95
C VAL A 51 -12.64 -10.73 10.16
N GLY A 52 -11.76 -11.09 11.08
CA GLY A 52 -11.42 -12.50 11.32
C GLY A 52 -10.44 -12.69 12.46
N THR A 53 -9.79 -13.85 12.48
CA THR A 53 -8.78 -14.21 13.48
C THR A 53 -7.44 -14.36 12.80
N TYR A 54 -6.53 -13.40 13.06
CA TYR A 54 -5.21 -13.35 12.45
C TYR A 54 -4.15 -13.06 13.53
N PRO A 55 -3.89 -14.00 14.44
CA PRO A 55 -3.07 -13.73 15.64
C PRO A 55 -1.62 -13.41 15.35
N THR A 56 -1.09 -13.83 14.19
CA THR A 56 0.31 -13.60 13.81
C THR A 56 0.46 -12.59 12.69
N ALA A 57 -0.58 -11.80 12.40
CA ALA A 57 -0.59 -10.92 11.23
C ALA A 57 0.60 -9.95 11.20
N MET A 58 0.87 -9.25 12.30
CA MET A 58 1.98 -8.30 12.35
C MET A 58 3.32 -8.98 12.09
N HIS A 59 3.56 -10.12 12.74
CA HIS A 59 4.78 -10.88 12.55
C HIS A 59 4.95 -11.33 11.09
N ASP A 60 3.89 -11.84 10.49
CA ASP A 60 3.92 -12.35 9.12
C ASP A 60 4.13 -11.21 8.11
N LEU A 61 3.48 -10.07 8.32
CA LEU A 61 3.65 -8.90 7.46
C LEU A 61 5.07 -8.36 7.55
N LEU A 62 5.62 -8.24 8.76
CA LEU A 62 7.00 -7.75 8.94
C LEU A 62 8.04 -8.70 8.33
N ALA A 63 7.73 -10.00 8.26
CA ALA A 63 8.62 -10.97 7.61
C ALA A 63 8.60 -10.85 6.08
N ALA A 64 7.48 -10.43 5.49
CA ALA A 64 7.29 -10.41 4.04
C ALA A 64 7.49 -9.04 3.40
N PHE A 65 7.28 -7.95 4.13
CA PHE A 65 7.28 -6.58 3.59
C PHE A 65 8.30 -5.70 4.30
N THR A 66 8.93 -4.82 3.54
CA THR A 66 9.81 -3.79 4.08
C THR A 66 8.97 -2.69 4.69
N GLU A 67 9.32 -2.29 5.91
CA GLU A 67 8.67 -1.16 6.56
C GLU A 67 9.29 0.16 6.11
N ILE A 68 8.46 1.09 5.64
CA ILE A 68 8.86 2.44 5.28
C ILE A 68 8.44 3.36 6.43
N LEU A 69 9.43 3.87 7.15
CA LEU A 69 9.16 4.75 8.30
C LEU A 69 8.68 6.11 7.82
N VAL A 70 7.75 6.71 8.56
CA VAL A 70 7.27 8.06 8.28
C VAL A 70 8.35 9.05 8.73
N THR A 71 9.11 9.53 7.77
CA THR A 71 10.18 10.52 7.98
C THR A 71 9.62 11.95 7.97
N ASP A 72 10.47 12.93 8.28
CA ASP A 72 10.11 14.34 8.17
C ASP A 72 9.67 14.70 6.75
N GLU A 73 10.36 14.17 5.75
CA GLU A 73 10.04 14.40 4.33
C GLU A 73 8.65 13.86 3.98
N ILE A 74 8.35 12.63 4.41
CA ILE A 74 7.03 12.02 4.17
C ILE A 74 5.94 12.82 4.89
N ARG A 75 6.19 13.22 6.14
CA ARG A 75 5.26 14.05 6.90
C ARG A 75 4.94 15.34 6.14
N ASP A 76 5.96 16.02 5.65
CA ASP A 76 5.78 17.31 4.99
C ASP A 76 5.07 17.16 3.65
N TRP A 77 5.40 16.13 2.87
CA TRP A 77 4.72 15.84 1.61
C TRP A 77 3.25 15.46 1.86
N ALA A 78 2.99 14.61 2.84
CA ALA A 78 1.61 14.23 3.19
C ALA A 78 0.79 15.45 3.58
N ALA A 79 1.36 16.34 4.39
CA ALA A 79 0.69 17.57 4.83
C ALA A 79 0.41 18.53 3.66
N SER A 80 1.15 18.45 2.57
CA SER A 80 1.01 19.36 1.41
C SER A 80 0.06 18.83 0.34
N LEU A 81 -0.43 17.58 0.43
CA LEU A 81 -1.40 17.07 -0.52
C LEU A 81 -2.74 17.81 -0.41
N PRO A 82 -3.56 17.81 -1.50
CA PRO A 82 -4.84 18.53 -1.47
C PRO A 82 -5.71 18.17 -0.26
N GLY A 83 -6.39 19.16 0.31
CA GLY A 83 -7.14 19.03 1.56
C GLY A 83 -8.28 18.03 1.55
N GLY A 84 -8.76 17.62 0.36
CA GLY A 84 -9.77 16.57 0.23
C GLY A 84 -9.23 15.15 0.42
N VAL A 85 -7.91 14.97 0.49
CA VAL A 85 -7.28 13.66 0.70
C VAL A 85 -7.29 13.34 2.18
N ARG A 86 -7.77 12.14 2.53
CA ARG A 86 -7.77 11.71 3.93
C ARG A 86 -6.33 11.53 4.42
N THR A 87 -6.10 11.79 5.70
CA THR A 87 -4.76 11.79 6.30
C THR A 87 -4.02 10.46 6.06
N LEU A 88 -4.66 9.33 6.29
CA LEU A 88 -4.01 8.04 6.10
C LEU A 88 -3.66 7.79 4.62
N ASP A 89 -4.53 8.19 3.71
CA ASP A 89 -4.27 8.09 2.27
C ASP A 89 -3.11 8.99 1.86
N ALA A 90 -3.04 10.20 2.43
CA ALA A 90 -1.95 11.13 2.19
C ALA A 90 -0.59 10.54 2.62
N ILE A 91 -0.57 9.85 3.76
CA ILE A 91 0.66 9.19 4.24
C ILE A 91 1.08 8.06 3.29
N HIS A 92 0.15 7.25 2.79
CA HIS A 92 0.46 6.22 1.81
C HIS A 92 1.05 6.81 0.54
N ILE A 93 0.42 7.84 -0.01
CA ILE A 93 0.87 8.48 -1.24
C ILE A 93 2.25 9.10 -1.04
N ALA A 94 2.46 9.85 0.04
CA ALA A 94 3.74 10.46 0.34
C ALA A 94 4.84 9.42 0.59
N SER A 95 4.51 8.31 1.23
CA SER A 95 5.46 7.20 1.47
C SER A 95 5.91 6.57 0.15
N ALA A 96 4.99 6.38 -0.78
CA ALA A 96 5.32 5.89 -2.12
C ALA A 96 6.18 6.90 -2.89
N GLN A 97 5.85 8.19 -2.81
CA GLN A 97 6.66 9.25 -3.45
C GLN A 97 8.10 9.24 -2.92
N ALA A 98 8.29 8.99 -1.63
CA ALA A 98 9.61 9.00 -1.00
C ALA A 98 10.52 7.88 -1.52
N ILE A 99 9.98 6.82 -2.08
CA ILE A 99 10.76 5.75 -2.70
C ILE A 99 11.45 6.28 -3.97
N GLY A 100 10.84 7.25 -4.65
CA GLY A 100 11.44 7.89 -5.82
C GLY A 100 11.52 6.97 -7.04
N ASP A 101 12.65 7.00 -7.72
CA ASP A 101 12.84 6.29 -9.00
C ASP A 101 12.80 4.76 -8.84
N GLU A 102 13.01 4.25 -7.65
CA GLU A 102 12.93 2.81 -7.39
C GLU A 102 11.49 2.30 -7.23
N LEU A 103 10.52 3.18 -7.16
CA LEU A 103 9.11 2.80 -7.08
C LEU A 103 8.65 2.28 -8.45
N ALA A 104 8.28 1.00 -8.50
CA ALA A 104 7.68 0.42 -9.68
C ALA A 104 6.18 0.74 -9.74
N PHE A 105 5.47 0.48 -8.64
CA PHE A 105 4.03 0.73 -8.54
C PHE A 105 3.60 1.00 -7.11
N LEU A 106 2.59 1.85 -6.96
CA LEU A 106 1.72 1.88 -5.80
C LEU A 106 0.51 1.00 -6.12
N VAL A 107 0.35 -0.08 -5.38
CA VAL A 107 -0.78 -1.00 -5.54
C VAL A 107 -1.86 -0.66 -4.51
N SER A 108 -3.06 -0.40 -4.98
CA SER A 108 -4.21 -0.08 -4.15
C SER A 108 -5.49 -0.58 -4.80
N TYR A 109 -6.50 -0.84 -3.98
CA TYR A 109 -7.86 -1.13 -4.44
C TYR A 109 -8.84 -0.04 -4.00
N ASP A 110 -8.33 1.08 -3.47
CA ASP A 110 -9.13 2.26 -3.17
C ASP A 110 -9.01 3.24 -4.34
N LYS A 111 -10.13 3.44 -5.05
CA LYS A 111 -10.15 4.31 -6.23
C LYS A 111 -9.68 5.73 -5.92
N ARG A 112 -10.00 6.26 -4.74
CA ARG A 112 -9.58 7.62 -4.36
C ARG A 112 -8.07 7.72 -4.21
N VAL A 113 -7.45 6.71 -3.61
CA VAL A 113 -5.98 6.65 -3.51
C VAL A 113 -5.36 6.59 -4.91
N LEU A 114 -5.89 5.72 -5.76
CA LEU A 114 -5.38 5.55 -7.13
C LEU A 114 -5.48 6.85 -7.93
N ASP A 115 -6.62 7.53 -7.86
CA ASP A 115 -6.84 8.76 -8.62
C ASP A 115 -5.87 9.86 -8.18
N ILE A 116 -5.65 10.03 -6.88
CA ILE A 116 -4.74 11.04 -6.36
C ILE A 116 -3.29 10.69 -6.66
N ALA A 117 -2.90 9.44 -6.45
CA ALA A 117 -1.56 8.96 -6.76
C ALA A 117 -1.23 9.19 -8.24
N HIS A 118 -2.16 8.85 -9.12
CA HIS A 118 -2.00 9.11 -10.55
C HIS A 118 -1.83 10.60 -10.85
N SER A 119 -2.62 11.45 -10.20
CA SER A 119 -2.57 12.91 -10.41
C SER A 119 -1.24 13.54 -10.01
N VAL A 120 -0.51 12.93 -9.07
CA VAL A 120 0.82 13.41 -8.65
C VAL A 120 1.97 12.65 -9.31
N GLY A 121 1.66 11.87 -10.36
CA GLY A 121 2.69 11.23 -11.19
C GLY A 121 3.22 9.91 -10.67
N ILE A 122 2.55 9.27 -9.72
CA ILE A 122 2.98 7.97 -9.19
C ILE A 122 2.46 6.85 -10.11
N PRO A 123 3.32 5.88 -10.49
CA PRO A 123 2.85 4.69 -11.19
C PRO A 123 1.91 3.89 -10.30
N ILE A 124 0.74 3.55 -10.80
CA ILE A 124 -0.29 2.83 -10.02
C ILE A 124 -0.63 1.49 -10.64
N ALA A 125 -1.10 0.56 -9.82
CA ALA A 125 -1.65 -0.71 -10.27
C ALA A 125 -2.78 -1.16 -9.34
N ALA A 126 -3.79 -1.80 -9.93
CA ALA A 126 -4.91 -2.39 -9.22
C ALA A 126 -5.26 -3.72 -9.88
N PRO A 127 -4.39 -4.74 -9.75
CA PRO A 127 -4.55 -6.00 -10.49
C PRO A 127 -5.91 -6.65 -10.26
N GLY A 128 -6.65 -6.89 -11.35
CA GLY A 128 -7.99 -7.49 -11.31
C GLY A 128 -9.14 -6.49 -11.21
N MET A 129 -8.89 -5.27 -10.74
CA MET A 129 -9.93 -4.25 -10.67
C MET A 129 -10.04 -3.52 -12.01
N GLY A 130 -11.23 -3.51 -12.59
CA GLY A 130 -11.48 -2.78 -13.84
C GLY A 130 -11.36 -1.27 -13.64
N ARG A 131 -10.58 -0.63 -14.52
CA ARG A 131 -10.40 0.83 -14.49
C ARG A 131 -10.49 1.39 -15.89
#